data_7195425f1972ed3ea9a9036a9a20ec61
#
_entry.id   7195425f1972ed3ea9a9036a9a20ec61
#
_cell.length_a   1.000
_cell.length_b   1.000
_cell.length_c   1.000
_cell.angle_alpha   90.00
_cell.angle_beta   90.00
_cell.angle_gamma   90.00
#
_symmetry.space_group_name_H-M   'P 1'
#
loop_
_entity.id
_entity.type
_entity.pdbx_description
1 polymer ?
#
loop_
_entity_poly.entity_id
_entity_poly.type
_entity_poly.pdbx_seq_one_letter_code
_entity_poly.pdbx_strand_id
1 'polypeptide(L)'
;GGDAEGWHIPALNHRTPAPIAWTKEALVNYLFDGYDKQHGITAGPMTPVINHLNVQKEDDVYAIAEYIASFQPKSDAAATEKALAWANEREWNPDPAYVPKFEDPQMQRGAEVFKSVCANCHKRGGQPAPLGITSTVNMPDPRNVLRITMEGIRPPRGARDHSMPQFSQSLRDEDLVALMYFVRKQYTTKPAWDGVADYIHEIRNPVAH
;
A
#
# COMPACT_ATOMS: atom_id res chain seq x y z
N GLY A 1 15.70 1.28 -3.74
CA GLY A 1 14.62 2.21 -4.05
C GLY A 1 15.10 3.39 -4.90
N GLY A 2 14.20 4.16 -5.38
CA GLY A 2 14.45 5.33 -6.21
C GLY A 2 13.12 6.01 -6.56
N ASP A 3 13.16 7.01 -7.43
CA ASP A 3 11.96 7.71 -7.89
C ASP A 3 11.77 7.49 -9.39
N ALA A 4 10.52 7.29 -9.83
CA ALA A 4 10.13 7.16 -11.21
C ALA A 4 8.71 7.71 -11.42
N GLU A 5 8.52 8.57 -12.42
CA GLU A 5 7.21 9.12 -12.82
C GLU A 5 6.39 9.70 -11.66
N GLY A 6 7.05 10.33 -10.70
CA GLY A 6 6.42 10.89 -9.50
C GLY A 6 6.05 9.86 -8.44
N TRP A 7 6.49 8.60 -8.57
CA TRP A 7 6.36 7.55 -7.57
C TRP A 7 7.69 7.31 -6.87
N HIS A 8 7.62 6.91 -5.61
CA HIS A 8 8.78 6.40 -4.90
C HIS A 8 8.79 4.87 -4.98
N ILE A 9 9.81 4.31 -5.61
CA ILE A 9 9.97 2.86 -5.76
C ILE A 9 10.59 2.30 -4.47
N PRO A 10 9.88 1.49 -3.68
CA PRO A 10 10.44 0.92 -2.46
C PRO A 10 11.56 -0.08 -2.77
N ALA A 11 12.51 -0.18 -1.86
CA ALA A 11 13.56 -1.18 -1.97
C ALA A 11 12.99 -2.59 -1.83
N LEU A 12 13.45 -3.52 -2.68
CA LEU A 12 13.11 -4.94 -2.63
C LEU A 12 14.24 -5.77 -1.98
N ASN A 13 14.91 -5.25 -0.97
CA ASN A 13 15.95 -5.93 -0.21
C ASN A 13 15.79 -5.63 1.28
N HIS A 14 16.81 -5.89 2.10
CA HIS A 14 16.81 -5.62 3.54
C HIS A 14 16.44 -4.15 3.94
N ARG A 15 16.39 -3.23 2.97
CA ARG A 15 15.96 -1.83 3.17
C ARG A 15 14.48 -1.61 2.86
N THR A 16 13.73 -2.69 2.61
CA THR A 16 12.28 -2.56 2.39
C THR A 16 11.60 -1.87 3.57
N PRO A 17 10.70 -0.92 3.36
CA PRO A 17 9.92 -0.34 4.46
C PRO A 17 8.82 -1.27 4.97
N ALA A 18 8.51 -2.34 4.24
CA ALA A 18 7.48 -3.31 4.64
C ALA A 18 7.92 -4.08 5.90
N PRO A 19 7.02 -4.31 6.86
CA PRO A 19 7.31 -5.08 8.07
C PRO A 19 7.62 -6.57 7.82
N ILE A 20 7.20 -7.09 6.66
CA ILE A 20 7.39 -8.48 6.26
C ILE A 20 8.40 -8.53 5.13
N ALA A 21 9.42 -9.39 5.26
CA ALA A 21 10.40 -9.61 4.20
C ALA A 21 9.76 -10.33 3.01
N TRP A 22 10.23 -10.00 1.80
CA TRP A 22 9.82 -10.70 0.59
C TRP A 22 10.37 -12.13 0.58
N THR A 23 9.52 -13.11 0.42
CA THR A 23 9.94 -14.48 0.09
C THR A 23 10.04 -14.65 -1.42
N LYS A 24 10.69 -15.73 -1.87
CA LYS A 24 10.72 -16.07 -3.29
C LYS A 24 9.30 -16.26 -3.85
N GLU A 25 8.45 -16.97 -3.12
CA GLU A 25 7.06 -17.21 -3.51
C GLU A 25 6.27 -15.91 -3.61
N ALA A 26 6.42 -15.01 -2.65
CA ALA A 26 5.77 -13.69 -2.70
C ALA A 26 6.25 -12.85 -3.90
N LEU A 27 7.55 -12.93 -4.22
CA LEU A 27 8.11 -12.27 -5.40
C LEU A 27 7.57 -12.87 -6.71
N VAL A 28 7.45 -14.20 -6.79
CA VAL A 28 6.83 -14.86 -7.97
C VAL A 28 5.39 -14.40 -8.14
N ASN A 29 4.57 -14.47 -7.10
CA ASN A 29 3.18 -14.00 -7.14
C ASN A 29 3.09 -12.55 -7.60
N TYR A 30 3.91 -11.68 -7.01
CA TYR A 30 3.90 -10.26 -7.33
C TYR A 30 4.39 -9.96 -8.75
N LEU A 31 5.45 -10.62 -9.21
CA LEU A 31 6.03 -10.39 -10.54
C LEU A 31 5.20 -11.01 -11.67
N PHE A 32 4.51 -12.14 -11.40
CA PHE A 32 3.71 -12.83 -12.40
C PHE A 32 2.27 -12.33 -12.41
N ASP A 33 1.61 -12.30 -11.25
CA ASP A 33 0.19 -11.93 -11.14
C ASP A 33 -0.01 -10.44 -10.83
N GLY A 34 1.02 -9.76 -10.29
CA GLY A 34 0.94 -8.37 -9.84
C GLY A 34 0.33 -8.20 -8.46
N TYR A 35 0.12 -9.29 -7.74
CA TYR A 35 -0.46 -9.30 -6.40
C TYR A 35 0.16 -10.37 -5.52
N ASP A 36 0.41 -10.01 -4.26
CA ASP A 36 0.72 -10.96 -3.21
C ASP A 36 -0.04 -10.59 -1.93
N LYS A 37 -0.57 -11.60 -1.24
CA LYS A 37 -1.44 -11.43 -0.06
C LYS A 37 -0.79 -10.71 1.12
N GLN A 38 0.54 -10.70 1.21
CA GLN A 38 1.31 -10.05 2.29
C GLN A 38 1.91 -8.71 1.86
N HIS A 39 2.03 -8.48 0.55
CA HIS A 39 2.69 -7.29 0.00
C HIS A 39 1.74 -6.39 -0.79
N GLY A 40 0.54 -6.88 -1.11
CA GLY A 40 -0.49 -6.13 -1.82
C GLY A 40 -0.35 -6.18 -3.33
N ILE A 41 -0.95 -5.20 -3.99
CA ILE A 41 -1.06 -5.11 -5.44
C ILE A 41 -0.08 -4.10 -6.01
N THR A 42 0.36 -4.36 -7.23
CA THR A 42 1.18 -3.44 -8.02
C THR A 42 0.41 -2.20 -8.44
N ALA A 43 1.08 -1.06 -8.48
CA ALA A 43 0.52 0.22 -8.91
C ALA A 43 1.58 1.07 -9.64
N GLY A 44 1.14 2.13 -10.30
CA GLY A 44 2.01 3.09 -10.99
C GLY A 44 2.93 2.46 -12.02
N PRO A 45 4.21 2.84 -12.08
CA PRO A 45 5.18 2.38 -13.09
C PRO A 45 5.41 0.87 -13.12
N MET A 46 5.08 0.16 -12.04
CA MET A 46 5.22 -1.30 -12.02
C MET A 46 4.11 -2.02 -12.78
N THR A 47 2.95 -1.43 -12.96
CA THR A 47 1.83 -2.09 -13.68
C THR A 47 2.21 -2.52 -15.12
N PRO A 48 2.81 -1.68 -15.98
CA PRO A 48 3.26 -2.13 -17.29
C PRO A 48 4.37 -3.20 -17.21
N VAL A 49 5.26 -3.14 -16.22
CA VAL A 49 6.29 -4.17 -16.02
C VAL A 49 5.65 -5.53 -15.77
N ILE A 50 4.69 -5.60 -14.85
CA ILE A 50 3.95 -6.84 -14.55
C ILE A 50 3.21 -7.34 -15.79
N ASN A 51 2.54 -6.46 -16.54
CA ASN A 51 1.85 -6.86 -17.77
C ASN A 51 2.77 -7.45 -18.83
N HIS A 52 4.05 -7.07 -18.85
CA HIS A 52 5.06 -7.69 -19.72
C HIS A 52 5.58 -9.02 -19.15
N LEU A 53 5.80 -9.10 -17.84
CA LEU A 53 6.27 -10.34 -17.19
C LEU A 53 5.21 -11.45 -17.23
N ASN A 54 3.94 -11.10 -17.07
CA ASN A 54 2.80 -12.04 -17.08
C ASN A 54 2.68 -12.88 -18.38
N VAL A 55 3.28 -12.43 -19.48
CA VAL A 55 3.27 -13.13 -20.77
C VAL A 55 4.60 -13.80 -21.10
N GLN A 56 5.58 -13.72 -20.20
CA GLN A 56 6.87 -14.40 -20.38
C GLN A 56 6.78 -15.86 -19.91
N LYS A 57 7.84 -16.61 -20.16
CA LYS A 57 7.96 -17.96 -19.62
C LYS A 57 8.04 -17.91 -18.09
N GLU A 58 7.32 -18.79 -17.45
CA GLU A 58 7.29 -18.89 -15.99
C GLU A 58 8.71 -19.05 -15.42
N ASP A 59 9.54 -19.87 -16.03
CA ASP A 59 10.94 -20.07 -15.62
C ASP A 59 11.76 -18.76 -15.57
N ASP A 60 11.51 -17.83 -16.49
CA ASP A 60 12.21 -16.54 -16.52
C ASP A 60 11.79 -15.67 -15.32
N VAL A 61 10.48 -15.68 -14.99
CA VAL A 61 9.96 -14.96 -13.83
C VAL A 61 10.48 -15.57 -12.53
N TYR A 62 10.55 -16.91 -12.46
CA TYR A 62 11.14 -17.62 -11.32
C TYR A 62 12.63 -17.27 -11.14
N ALA A 63 13.39 -17.18 -12.23
CA ALA A 63 14.80 -16.81 -12.18
C ALA A 63 15.00 -15.37 -11.67
N ILE A 64 14.15 -14.42 -12.10
CA ILE A 64 14.15 -13.04 -11.60
C ILE A 64 13.81 -13.01 -10.11
N ALA A 65 12.76 -13.73 -9.69
CA ALA A 65 12.35 -13.82 -8.29
C ALA A 65 13.46 -14.42 -7.41
N GLU A 66 14.12 -15.48 -7.86
CA GLU A 66 15.27 -16.09 -7.17
C GLU A 66 16.40 -15.08 -6.98
N TYR A 67 16.74 -14.35 -8.04
CA TYR A 67 17.80 -13.34 -7.97
C TYR A 67 17.44 -12.23 -6.97
N ILE A 68 16.22 -11.70 -6.99
CA ILE A 68 15.79 -10.67 -6.04
C ILE A 68 15.74 -11.25 -4.61
N ALA A 69 15.26 -12.48 -4.45
CA ALA A 69 15.21 -13.16 -3.15
C ALA A 69 16.60 -13.31 -2.52
N SER A 70 17.66 -13.45 -3.33
CA SER A 70 19.04 -13.54 -2.82
C SER A 70 19.51 -12.30 -2.05
N PHE A 71 18.87 -11.15 -2.22
CA PHE A 71 19.14 -9.90 -1.47
C PHE A 71 18.26 -9.71 -0.24
N GLN A 72 17.34 -10.63 0.02
CA GLN A 72 16.47 -10.56 1.17
C GLN A 72 17.20 -11.07 2.45
N PRO A 73 16.83 -10.53 3.62
CA PRO A 73 17.21 -11.19 4.87
C PRO A 73 16.58 -12.58 4.91
N LYS A 74 17.19 -13.48 5.69
CA LYS A 74 16.54 -14.77 5.95
C LYS A 74 15.14 -14.52 6.51
N SER A 75 14.15 -15.18 5.96
CA SER A 75 12.78 -15.08 6.44
C SER A 75 12.69 -15.59 7.87
N ASP A 76 12.05 -14.81 8.73
CA ASP A 76 11.72 -15.17 10.10
C ASP A 76 10.21 -15.38 10.18
N ALA A 77 9.78 -16.63 10.24
CA ALA A 77 8.38 -16.99 10.30
C ALA A 77 7.68 -16.41 11.55
N ALA A 78 8.36 -16.41 12.70
CA ALA A 78 7.79 -15.86 13.93
C ALA A 78 7.65 -14.34 13.87
N ALA A 79 8.62 -13.63 13.28
CA ALA A 79 8.53 -12.20 13.06
C ALA A 79 7.40 -11.86 12.05
N THR A 80 7.25 -12.66 11.00
CA THR A 80 6.16 -12.51 10.02
C THR A 80 4.80 -12.70 10.67
N GLU A 81 4.61 -13.77 11.45
CA GLU A 81 3.37 -14.05 12.17
C GLU A 81 3.02 -12.89 13.14
N LYS A 82 3.99 -12.41 13.89
CA LYS A 82 3.84 -11.28 14.80
C LYS A 82 3.43 -10.01 14.05
N ALA A 83 4.04 -9.71 12.91
CA ALA A 83 3.69 -8.54 12.09
C ALA A 83 2.26 -8.64 11.53
N LEU A 84 1.86 -9.82 11.06
CA LEU A 84 0.50 -10.09 10.58
C LEU A 84 -0.53 -9.97 11.70
N ALA A 85 -0.28 -10.57 12.86
CA ALA A 85 -1.17 -10.47 14.01
C ALA A 85 -1.34 -9.00 14.44
N TRP A 86 -0.25 -8.25 14.55
CA TRP A 86 -0.25 -6.84 14.88
C TRP A 86 -1.05 -5.99 13.87
N ALA A 87 -0.90 -6.24 12.58
CA ALA A 87 -1.63 -5.53 11.55
C ALA A 87 -3.13 -5.88 11.57
N ASN A 88 -3.47 -7.17 11.69
CA ASN A 88 -4.86 -7.63 11.73
C ASN A 88 -5.64 -7.08 12.93
N GLU A 89 -5.01 -6.91 14.09
CA GLU A 89 -5.65 -6.29 15.26
C GLU A 89 -6.06 -4.84 14.98
N ARG A 90 -5.35 -4.14 14.09
CA ARG A 90 -5.55 -2.73 13.76
C ARG A 90 -6.45 -2.49 12.56
N GLU A 91 -6.77 -3.55 11.81
CA GLU A 91 -7.72 -3.45 10.72
C GLU A 91 -9.07 -2.90 11.22
N TRP A 92 -9.73 -2.16 10.37
CA TRP A 92 -11.03 -1.57 10.67
C TRP A 92 -12.02 -2.65 11.13
N ASN A 93 -12.77 -2.36 12.20
CA ASN A 93 -13.81 -3.27 12.67
C ASN A 93 -14.91 -3.37 11.61
N PRO A 94 -15.29 -4.59 11.16
CA PRO A 94 -16.30 -4.78 10.14
C PRO A 94 -17.73 -4.46 10.59
N ASP A 95 -17.98 -4.25 11.89
CA ASP A 95 -19.30 -3.90 12.40
C ASP A 95 -19.75 -2.54 11.81
N PRO A 96 -20.87 -2.46 11.08
CA PRO A 96 -21.38 -1.21 10.53
C PRO A 96 -21.67 -0.13 11.59
N ALA A 97 -21.96 -0.55 12.82
CA ALA A 97 -22.19 0.36 13.96
C ALA A 97 -20.88 0.89 14.55
N TYR A 98 -19.72 0.34 14.16
CA TYR A 98 -18.43 0.77 14.69
C TYR A 98 -18.12 2.21 14.30
N VAL A 99 -17.93 3.06 15.30
CA VAL A 99 -17.47 4.44 15.15
C VAL A 99 -16.40 4.68 16.21
N PRO A 100 -15.12 4.68 15.82
CA PRO A 100 -14.05 4.99 16.77
C PRO A 100 -14.15 6.43 17.22
N LYS A 101 -13.78 6.68 18.48
CA LYS A 101 -13.72 8.03 19.05
C LYS A 101 -12.27 8.35 19.41
N PHE A 102 -11.79 9.47 18.91
CA PHE A 102 -10.47 9.99 19.20
C PHE A 102 -10.56 11.38 19.83
N GLU A 103 -9.71 11.66 20.80
CA GLU A 103 -9.59 13.01 21.37
C GLU A 103 -8.89 13.99 20.41
N ASP A 104 -7.97 13.48 19.59
CA ASP A 104 -7.30 14.24 18.54
C ASP A 104 -8.29 14.54 17.38
N PRO A 105 -8.64 15.81 17.12
CA PRO A 105 -9.60 16.15 16.07
C PRO A 105 -9.18 15.72 14.66
N GLN A 106 -7.87 15.69 14.39
CA GLN A 106 -7.36 15.26 13.09
C GLN A 106 -7.49 13.74 12.92
N MET A 107 -7.21 12.96 13.97
CA MET A 107 -7.50 11.52 14.01
C MET A 107 -9.00 11.25 13.82
N GLN A 108 -9.85 11.98 14.54
CA GLN A 108 -11.30 11.80 14.44
C GLN A 108 -11.79 12.08 13.02
N ARG A 109 -11.36 13.19 12.41
CA ARG A 109 -11.74 13.53 11.03
C ARG A 109 -11.25 12.49 10.04
N GLY A 110 -10.00 12.05 10.15
CA GLY A 110 -9.42 11.00 9.30
C GLY A 110 -10.16 9.67 9.41
N ALA A 111 -10.57 9.27 10.63
CA ALA A 111 -11.37 8.07 10.86
C ALA A 111 -12.78 8.17 10.23
N GLU A 112 -13.41 9.33 10.28
CA GLU A 112 -14.71 9.58 9.63
C GLU A 112 -14.61 9.47 8.10
N VAL A 113 -13.57 10.06 7.51
CA VAL A 113 -13.28 9.91 6.08
C VAL A 113 -13.01 8.45 5.73
N PHE A 114 -12.16 7.76 6.49
CA PHE A 114 -11.87 6.35 6.29
C PHE A 114 -13.14 5.49 6.34
N LYS A 115 -13.97 5.70 7.35
CA LYS A 115 -15.27 5.02 7.48
C LYS A 115 -16.13 5.19 6.23
N SER A 116 -16.21 6.40 5.70
CA SER A 116 -17.15 6.74 4.63
C SER A 116 -16.74 6.17 3.26
N VAL A 117 -15.43 6.05 2.97
CA VAL A 117 -14.97 5.69 1.62
C VAL A 117 -14.00 4.50 1.56
N CYS A 118 -13.32 4.13 2.64
CA CYS A 118 -12.28 3.09 2.66
C CYS A 118 -12.70 1.81 3.35
N ALA A 119 -13.41 1.93 4.48
CA ALA A 119 -13.71 0.83 5.41
C ALA A 119 -14.57 -0.29 4.81
N ASN A 120 -15.29 -0.02 3.72
CA ASN A 120 -16.07 -1.07 3.06
C ASN A 120 -15.17 -2.20 2.52
N CYS A 121 -13.99 -1.84 2.00
CA CYS A 121 -12.99 -2.77 1.47
C CYS A 121 -11.87 -3.04 2.49
N HIS A 122 -11.32 -1.98 3.11
CA HIS A 122 -10.23 -2.06 4.08
C HIS A 122 -10.74 -2.29 5.51
N LYS A 123 -11.10 -3.52 5.81
CA LYS A 123 -11.61 -3.97 7.10
C LYS A 123 -11.11 -5.38 7.42
N ARG A 124 -11.16 -5.77 8.67
CA ARG A 124 -10.79 -7.13 9.10
C ARG A 124 -11.54 -8.18 8.31
N GLY A 125 -10.79 -9.10 7.71
CA GLY A 125 -11.34 -10.12 6.82
C GLY A 125 -11.73 -9.62 5.43
N GLY A 126 -11.37 -8.39 5.07
CA GLY A 126 -11.50 -7.87 3.71
C GLY A 126 -10.53 -8.51 2.73
N GLN A 127 -10.75 -8.25 1.45
CA GLN A 127 -9.92 -8.80 0.35
C GLN A 127 -8.52 -8.16 0.25
N PRO A 128 -8.34 -6.82 0.45
CA PRO A 128 -7.03 -6.21 0.39
C PRO A 128 -6.11 -6.71 1.51
N ALA A 129 -4.79 -6.72 1.24
CA ALA A 129 -3.80 -6.94 2.29
C ALA A 129 -3.99 -5.95 3.44
N PRO A 130 -3.77 -6.36 4.71
CA PRO A 130 -3.83 -5.45 5.84
C PRO A 130 -2.92 -4.24 5.63
N LEU A 131 -3.46 -3.03 5.82
CA LEU A 131 -2.72 -1.80 5.54
C LEU A 131 -1.38 -1.71 6.30
N GLY A 132 -1.36 -2.21 7.53
CA GLY A 132 -0.19 -2.16 8.40
C GLY A 132 1.05 -2.92 7.89
N ILE A 133 0.87 -3.91 7.01
CA ILE A 133 2.00 -4.67 6.43
C ILE A 133 2.45 -4.15 5.06
N THR A 134 1.70 -3.24 4.43
CA THR A 134 2.07 -2.74 3.11
C THR A 134 3.30 -1.82 3.17
N SER A 135 4.17 -1.91 2.17
CA SER A 135 5.32 -1.01 2.03
C SER A 135 4.86 0.45 1.94
N THR A 136 3.79 0.71 1.18
CA THR A 136 3.26 2.04 0.90
C THR A 136 2.93 2.84 2.17
N VAL A 137 2.20 2.22 3.12
CA VAL A 137 1.84 2.87 4.39
C VAL A 137 3.05 3.02 5.32
N ASN A 138 4.08 2.19 5.14
CA ASN A 138 5.30 2.19 5.94
C ASN A 138 6.43 3.06 5.36
N MET A 139 6.26 3.65 4.18
CA MET A 139 7.28 4.51 3.54
C MET A 139 7.55 5.80 4.31
N PRO A 140 8.75 6.42 4.12
CA PRO A 140 9.10 7.66 4.79
C PRO A 140 8.27 8.86 4.32
N ASP A 141 7.77 8.87 3.08
CA ASP A 141 6.92 9.93 2.54
C ASP A 141 5.54 9.40 2.11
N PRO A 142 4.50 10.25 2.01
CA PRO A 142 3.13 9.86 1.71
C PRO A 142 2.82 9.71 0.21
N ARG A 143 3.77 9.96 -0.68
CA ARG A 143 3.55 10.10 -2.13
C ARG A 143 2.77 8.94 -2.72
N ASN A 144 3.22 7.71 -2.45
CA ASN A 144 2.58 6.53 -3.04
C ASN A 144 1.17 6.29 -2.49
N VAL A 145 0.97 6.44 -1.18
CA VAL A 145 -0.36 6.24 -0.60
C VAL A 145 -1.33 7.32 -1.07
N LEU A 146 -0.87 8.56 -1.25
CA LEU A 146 -1.66 9.64 -1.83
C LEU A 146 -2.03 9.36 -3.28
N ARG A 147 -1.07 8.96 -4.13
CA ARG A 147 -1.34 8.61 -5.52
C ARG A 147 -2.33 7.45 -5.62
N ILE A 148 -2.12 6.38 -4.87
CA ILE A 148 -3.05 5.24 -4.83
C ILE A 148 -4.44 5.70 -4.41
N THR A 149 -4.56 6.56 -3.40
CA THR A 149 -5.86 7.09 -2.95
C THR A 149 -6.50 7.99 -4.00
N MET A 150 -5.74 8.87 -4.61
CA MET A 150 -6.29 9.88 -5.53
C MET A 150 -6.53 9.33 -6.94
N GLU A 151 -5.63 8.50 -7.45
CA GLU A 151 -5.63 7.98 -8.83
C GLU A 151 -6.28 6.58 -8.93
N GLY A 152 -6.39 5.86 -7.78
CA GLY A 152 -6.86 4.49 -7.73
C GLY A 152 -5.81 3.48 -8.20
N ILE A 153 -6.21 2.21 -8.24
CA ILE A 153 -5.41 1.12 -8.78
C ILE A 153 -6.16 0.45 -9.91
N ARG A 154 -5.57 0.46 -11.10
CA ARG A 154 -5.98 -0.37 -12.21
C ARG A 154 -5.16 -1.66 -12.16
N PRO A 155 -5.79 -2.79 -11.90
CA PRO A 155 -5.07 -4.03 -11.70
C PRO A 155 -4.34 -4.47 -12.98
N PRO A 156 -3.16 -5.11 -12.86
CA PRO A 156 -2.55 -5.80 -13.97
C PRO A 156 -3.39 -7.01 -14.41
N ARG A 157 -3.03 -7.63 -15.54
CA ARG A 157 -3.82 -8.71 -16.14
C ARG A 157 -4.02 -9.92 -15.23
N GLY A 158 -3.05 -10.25 -14.37
CA GLY A 158 -3.09 -11.38 -13.44
C GLY A 158 -3.98 -11.13 -12.20
N ALA A 159 -4.20 -9.88 -11.82
CA ALA A 159 -4.88 -9.51 -10.57
C ALA A 159 -6.18 -8.71 -10.80
N ARG A 160 -6.98 -9.07 -11.79
CA ARG A 160 -8.16 -8.30 -12.24
C ARG A 160 -9.19 -8.00 -11.15
N ASP A 161 -9.28 -8.85 -10.14
CA ASP A 161 -10.24 -8.71 -9.05
C ASP A 161 -9.75 -7.75 -7.94
N HIS A 162 -8.53 -7.22 -8.07
CA HIS A 162 -7.88 -6.34 -7.09
C HIS A 162 -7.80 -4.91 -7.61
N SER A 163 -8.91 -4.19 -7.61
CA SER A 163 -8.97 -2.78 -8.00
C SER A 163 -9.23 -1.87 -6.81
N MET A 164 -8.75 -0.64 -6.89
CA MET A 164 -9.12 0.43 -5.95
C MET A 164 -9.67 1.61 -6.75
N PRO A 165 -10.85 2.13 -6.43
CA PRO A 165 -11.39 3.30 -7.11
C PRO A 165 -10.55 4.55 -6.81
N GLN A 166 -10.62 5.53 -7.70
CA GLN A 166 -10.02 6.84 -7.51
C GLN A 166 -10.90 7.73 -6.64
N PHE A 167 -10.29 8.52 -5.75
CA PHE A 167 -11.00 9.43 -4.85
C PHE A 167 -10.61 10.91 -5.04
N SER A 168 -9.83 11.24 -6.08
CA SER A 168 -9.38 12.62 -6.33
C SER A 168 -10.50 13.63 -6.44
N GLN A 169 -11.66 13.23 -6.98
CA GLN A 169 -12.82 14.12 -7.16
C GLN A 169 -13.79 14.09 -5.96
N SER A 170 -13.67 13.09 -5.10
CA SER A 170 -14.61 12.86 -3.99
C SER A 170 -14.09 13.37 -2.64
N LEU A 171 -12.78 13.54 -2.50
CA LEU A 171 -12.13 13.99 -1.27
C LEU A 171 -11.49 15.37 -1.50
N ARG A 172 -11.76 16.29 -0.57
CA ARG A 172 -11.09 17.59 -0.50
C ARG A 172 -9.68 17.42 0.06
N ASP A 173 -8.83 18.41 -0.14
CA ASP A 173 -7.42 18.33 0.32
C ASP A 173 -7.34 18.18 1.85
N GLU A 174 -8.17 18.87 2.59
CA GLU A 174 -8.25 18.74 4.05
C GLU A 174 -8.69 17.33 4.50
N ASP A 175 -9.58 16.67 3.74
CA ASP A 175 -10.00 15.29 4.00
C ASP A 175 -8.86 14.31 3.71
N LEU A 176 -8.09 14.55 2.65
CA LEU A 176 -6.90 13.76 2.32
C LEU A 176 -5.81 13.91 3.39
N VAL A 177 -5.55 15.14 3.87
CA VAL A 177 -4.58 15.39 4.96
C VAL A 177 -4.99 14.62 6.23
N ALA A 178 -6.25 14.72 6.63
CA ALA A 178 -6.75 14.01 7.81
C ALA A 178 -6.73 12.49 7.63
N LEU A 179 -7.09 12.00 6.44
CA LEU A 179 -7.04 10.58 6.09
C LEU A 179 -5.62 10.03 6.16
N MET A 180 -4.63 10.73 5.60
CA MET A 180 -3.22 10.32 5.66
C MET A 180 -2.71 10.28 7.10
N TYR A 181 -3.06 11.27 7.90
CA TYR A 181 -2.73 11.29 9.33
C TYR A 181 -3.31 10.06 10.05
N PHE A 182 -4.60 9.79 9.87
CA PHE A 182 -5.27 8.62 10.44
C PHE A 182 -4.62 7.32 9.98
N VAL A 183 -4.44 7.12 8.68
CA VAL A 183 -3.87 5.88 8.12
C VAL A 183 -2.49 5.62 8.70
N ARG A 184 -1.64 6.64 8.78
CA ARG A 184 -0.29 6.50 9.33
C ARG A 184 -0.28 6.13 10.80
N LYS A 185 -1.09 6.80 11.60
CA LYS A 185 -1.17 6.60 13.05
C LYS A 185 -1.88 5.31 13.44
N GLN A 186 -2.93 4.95 12.72
CA GLN A 186 -3.71 3.75 13.00
C GLN A 186 -2.96 2.47 12.61
N TYR A 187 -2.33 2.47 11.44
CA TYR A 187 -1.79 1.25 10.82
C TYR A 187 -0.28 1.11 10.91
N THR A 188 0.43 2.06 11.53
CA THR A 188 1.88 1.94 11.77
C THR A 188 2.26 2.47 13.15
N THR A 189 3.50 2.18 13.57
CA THR A 189 4.13 2.78 14.74
C THR A 189 5.00 3.99 14.40
N LYS A 190 4.98 4.41 13.14
CA LYS A 190 5.86 5.47 12.63
C LYS A 190 5.25 6.86 12.89
N PRO A 191 6.08 7.93 12.91
CA PRO A 191 5.57 9.29 13.02
C PRO A 191 4.64 9.65 11.86
N ALA A 192 3.80 10.65 12.05
CA ALA A 192 3.01 11.23 10.97
C ALA A 192 3.93 11.69 9.83
N TRP A 193 3.40 11.68 8.61
CA TRP A 193 4.14 12.23 7.47
C TRP A 193 4.13 13.75 7.50
N ASP A 194 5.26 14.34 7.14
CA ASP A 194 5.38 15.77 6.87
C ASP A 194 5.01 16.08 5.41
N GLY A 195 4.65 17.33 5.11
CA GLY A 195 4.46 17.83 3.75
C GLY A 195 3.29 17.20 2.99
N VAL A 196 2.32 16.57 3.65
CA VAL A 196 1.17 15.90 2.97
C VAL A 196 0.42 16.85 2.05
N ALA A 197 0.21 18.10 2.46
CA ALA A 197 -0.51 19.09 1.66
C ALA A 197 0.25 19.47 0.38
N ASP A 198 1.58 19.53 0.45
CA ASP A 198 2.43 19.85 -0.70
C ASP A 198 2.36 18.73 -1.74
N TYR A 199 2.45 17.47 -1.31
CA TYR A 199 2.29 16.32 -2.19
C TYR A 199 0.88 16.24 -2.82
N ILE A 200 -0.18 16.59 -2.10
CA ILE A 200 -1.53 16.67 -2.66
C ILE A 200 -1.56 17.72 -3.77
N HIS A 201 -0.98 18.90 -3.52
CA HIS A 201 -0.90 19.97 -4.50
C HIS A 201 -0.14 19.53 -5.77
N GLU A 202 1.02 18.88 -5.62
CA GLU A 202 1.81 18.35 -6.73
C GLU A 202 1.03 17.32 -7.56
N ILE A 203 0.32 16.40 -6.92
CA ILE A 203 -0.46 15.37 -7.61
C ILE A 203 -1.64 15.99 -8.38
N ARG A 204 -2.30 17.02 -7.81
CA ARG A 204 -3.40 17.72 -8.48
C ARG A 204 -2.95 18.61 -9.63
N ASN A 205 -1.73 19.13 -9.57
CA ASN A 205 -1.17 20.08 -10.53
C ASN A 205 0.16 19.54 -11.10
N PRO A 206 0.13 18.41 -11.84
CA PRO A 206 1.34 17.83 -12.37
C PRO A 206 2.02 18.81 -13.34
N VAL A 207 3.29 19.09 -13.11
CA VAL A 207 4.10 19.87 -14.05
C VAL A 207 4.24 19.06 -15.33
N ALA A 208 3.81 19.62 -16.45
CA ALA A 208 4.02 19.00 -17.75
C ALA A 208 5.54 18.94 -18.05
N HIS A 209 6.06 17.75 -18.19
CA HIS A 209 7.45 17.46 -18.59
C HIS A 209 7.54 17.23 -20.09
#